data_12fa00698e67b7caaf73a70123ebbe91
#
_entry.id   12fa00698e67b7caaf73a70123ebbe91
#
_cell.length_a   1.000
_cell.length_b   1.000
_cell.length_c   1.000
_cell.angle_alpha   90.00
_cell.angle_beta   90.00
_cell.angle_gamma   90.00
#
_symmetry.space_group_name_H-M   'P 1'
#
loop_
_entity.id
_entity.type
_entity.pdbx_description
1 polymer ?
#
loop_
_entity_poly.entity_id
_entity_poly.type
_entity_poly.pdbx_seq_one_letter_code
_entity_poly.pdbx_strand_id
1 'polypeptide(L)'
;MDFLTQRATEQSYELLAHLEHVLLYDYRRTRQIAEDEKDRFGCRSVAKDLMRTIETFRDKVNADQQFVRYKTLVGFESVFPPHWEDEEFDFGEVEKFRHERAGEYIDAISEAAEDEWYRVVERCASTKSDDMATFPVFGEFLCRLAKTKPGVATRFLGRADDNVLNFLPAFLNGLKESGSDEEYRAVLTRYLAGGKHLVAIARHFRKTGTVSSDSIKEVLKRAVAASDDIAVIEVWFSRSKDMNRKSTLVEDVFVPAIKYLIGRKDARWVHGAWFLGKTFFPVLSADHANLVLDSLVSLPRIEYHAERILVYIAGPHPKAVWGFFGRRLAEKREEKEESYEAFPYQFHGLEQPLAMNVKLAIGSVRSLFRAGDTLLRFDGGRLLSTVFPAFPEPFAQKLSDMAANGSDEDVGFVLGILQNYKGEAATHPVLKALVNRLSEDDPRLAQVDISLQNTGVVGGEFGFVEAFREKKAVMASWLDDPMPRVKGFAAEYIRRLDQRIASEQRSAEQMKEQRKRDFESDDMIDRLRG
;
A
#
# COMPACT_ATOMS: atom_id res chain seq x y z
N MET A 1 18.15 -33.97 -23.38
CA MET A 1 17.35 -33.44 -24.51
C MET A 1 16.57 -34.55 -25.21
N ASP A 2 17.18 -35.62 -25.72
CA ASP A 2 16.47 -36.71 -26.42
C ASP A 2 15.31 -37.29 -25.62
N PHE A 3 15.49 -37.48 -24.32
CA PHE A 3 14.44 -37.92 -23.40
C PHE A 3 13.25 -36.95 -23.37
N LEU A 4 13.50 -35.63 -23.27
CA LEU A 4 12.46 -34.59 -23.28
C LEU A 4 11.76 -34.56 -24.65
N THR A 5 12.53 -34.67 -25.74
CA THR A 5 11.98 -34.70 -27.10
C THR A 5 11.08 -35.92 -27.30
N GLN A 6 11.45 -37.06 -26.81
CA GLN A 6 10.63 -38.29 -26.91
C GLN A 6 9.32 -38.18 -26.13
N ARG A 7 9.33 -37.53 -24.97
CA ARG A 7 8.18 -37.42 -24.06
C ARG A 7 7.46 -36.05 -24.13
N ALA A 8 7.75 -35.25 -25.14
CA ALA A 8 7.12 -33.92 -25.29
C ALA A 8 5.59 -34.00 -25.28
N THR A 9 5.00 -35.03 -25.92
CA THR A 9 3.55 -35.22 -26.00
C THR A 9 2.90 -35.65 -24.66
N GLU A 10 3.70 -36.02 -23.66
CA GLU A 10 3.22 -36.40 -22.32
C GLU A 10 3.23 -35.24 -21.33
N GLN A 11 3.80 -34.09 -21.71
CA GLN A 11 3.98 -32.93 -20.84
C GLN A 11 2.83 -31.92 -20.95
N SER A 12 2.65 -31.12 -19.90
CA SER A 12 1.72 -30.00 -19.98
C SER A 12 2.23 -28.90 -20.91
N TYR A 13 1.32 -28.15 -21.51
CA TYR A 13 1.70 -27.05 -22.40
C TYR A 13 2.42 -25.91 -21.67
N GLU A 14 2.11 -25.67 -20.39
CA GLU A 14 2.85 -24.73 -19.54
C GLU A 14 4.33 -25.12 -19.44
N LEU A 15 4.58 -26.40 -19.14
CA LEU A 15 5.94 -26.91 -19.05
C LEU A 15 6.68 -26.85 -20.38
N LEU A 16 6.00 -27.18 -21.49
CA LEU A 16 6.61 -27.12 -22.82
C LEU A 16 6.97 -25.69 -23.21
N ALA A 17 6.11 -24.70 -22.94
CA ALA A 17 6.38 -23.30 -23.20
C ALA A 17 7.56 -22.78 -22.38
N HIS A 18 7.63 -23.14 -21.11
CA HIS A 18 8.76 -22.79 -20.24
C HIS A 18 10.08 -23.45 -20.72
N LEU A 19 10.05 -24.73 -21.04
CA LEU A 19 11.22 -25.44 -21.57
C LEU A 19 11.72 -24.81 -22.88
N GLU A 20 10.83 -24.46 -23.79
CA GLU A 20 11.19 -23.82 -25.05
C GLU A 20 11.89 -22.47 -24.82
N HIS A 21 11.39 -21.67 -23.87
CA HIS A 21 12.02 -20.39 -23.50
C HIS A 21 13.42 -20.60 -22.91
N VAL A 22 13.59 -21.50 -21.95
CA VAL A 22 14.89 -21.81 -21.33
C VAL A 22 15.88 -22.33 -22.38
N LEU A 23 15.42 -23.22 -23.27
CA LEU A 23 16.26 -23.78 -24.32
C LEU A 23 16.65 -22.75 -25.38
N LEU A 24 15.86 -21.73 -25.65
CA LEU A 24 16.28 -20.62 -26.51
C LEU A 24 17.47 -19.86 -25.90
N TYR A 25 17.44 -19.64 -24.60
CA TYR A 25 18.56 -18.99 -23.91
C TYR A 25 19.85 -19.83 -24.05
N ASP A 26 19.74 -21.15 -23.83
CA ASP A 26 20.87 -22.06 -24.01
C ASP A 26 21.32 -22.14 -25.48
N TYR A 27 20.39 -22.11 -26.45
CA TYR A 27 20.68 -22.10 -27.88
C TYR A 27 21.53 -20.87 -28.24
N ARG A 28 21.14 -19.69 -27.82
CA ARG A 28 21.86 -18.43 -28.12
C ARG A 28 23.29 -18.46 -27.54
N ARG A 29 23.42 -18.92 -26.30
CA ARG A 29 24.73 -19.06 -25.65
C ARG A 29 25.59 -20.11 -26.37
N THR A 30 24.99 -21.20 -26.79
CA THR A 30 25.68 -22.26 -27.52
C THR A 30 26.07 -21.82 -28.92
N ARG A 31 25.25 -20.99 -29.59
CA ARG A 31 25.55 -20.40 -30.89
C ARG A 31 26.83 -19.54 -30.83
N GLN A 32 26.99 -18.72 -29.81
CA GLN A 32 28.22 -17.91 -29.63
C GLN A 32 29.47 -18.80 -29.54
N ILE A 33 29.39 -19.96 -28.89
CA ILE A 33 30.48 -20.92 -28.81
C ILE A 33 30.74 -21.61 -30.16
N ALA A 34 29.66 -21.95 -30.86
CA ALA A 34 29.75 -22.61 -32.18
C ALA A 34 30.34 -21.71 -33.26
N GLU A 35 30.13 -20.40 -33.15
CA GLU A 35 30.61 -19.37 -34.09
C GLU A 35 31.99 -18.80 -33.70
N ASP A 36 32.56 -19.16 -32.55
CA ASP A 36 33.90 -18.69 -32.12
C ASP A 36 34.98 -19.23 -33.11
N GLU A 37 35.50 -18.34 -33.98
CA GLU A 37 36.49 -18.71 -35.00
C GLU A 37 37.75 -19.37 -34.45
N LYS A 38 38.14 -19.04 -33.20
CA LYS A 38 39.34 -19.54 -32.57
C LYS A 38 39.13 -20.87 -31.83
N ASP A 39 37.87 -21.34 -31.73
CA ASP A 39 37.47 -22.53 -30.93
C ASP A 39 38.21 -22.60 -29.57
N ARG A 40 38.23 -21.46 -28.86
CA ARG A 40 39.03 -21.25 -27.65
C ARG A 40 38.78 -22.29 -26.56
N PHE A 41 37.64 -22.96 -26.60
CA PHE A 41 37.22 -23.96 -25.63
C PHE A 41 37.31 -25.39 -26.15
N GLY A 42 37.66 -25.61 -27.43
CA GLY A 42 37.65 -26.93 -28.06
C GLY A 42 36.29 -27.60 -28.10
N CYS A 43 35.20 -26.83 -28.02
CA CYS A 43 33.84 -27.34 -27.84
C CYS A 43 32.91 -27.07 -29.03
N ARG A 44 33.42 -26.51 -30.15
CA ARG A 44 32.61 -26.12 -31.30
C ARG A 44 31.73 -27.27 -31.84
N SER A 45 32.25 -28.47 -31.95
CA SER A 45 31.47 -29.64 -32.43
C SER A 45 30.32 -29.97 -31.47
N VAL A 46 30.60 -30.02 -30.18
CA VAL A 46 29.59 -30.31 -29.15
C VAL A 46 28.51 -29.22 -29.13
N ALA A 47 28.91 -27.93 -29.28
CA ALA A 47 27.98 -26.81 -29.37
C ALA A 47 27.03 -26.96 -30.56
N LYS A 48 27.54 -27.30 -31.76
CA LYS A 48 26.70 -27.54 -32.95
C LYS A 48 25.72 -28.71 -32.76
N ASP A 49 26.15 -29.77 -32.11
CA ASP A 49 25.30 -30.93 -31.87
C ASP A 49 24.21 -30.60 -30.84
N LEU A 50 24.51 -29.81 -29.80
CA LEU A 50 23.53 -29.34 -28.85
C LEU A 50 22.50 -28.41 -29.52
N MET A 51 22.93 -27.46 -30.36
CA MET A 51 22.02 -26.60 -31.13
C MET A 51 21.03 -27.43 -31.97
N ARG A 52 21.51 -28.41 -32.74
CA ARG A 52 20.62 -29.31 -33.51
C ARG A 52 19.61 -30.04 -32.63
N THR A 53 20.04 -30.46 -31.45
CA THR A 53 19.16 -31.19 -30.50
C THR A 53 18.06 -30.24 -30.00
N ILE A 54 18.40 -28.97 -29.70
CA ILE A 54 17.45 -27.95 -29.25
C ILE A 54 16.46 -27.63 -30.38
N GLU A 55 16.95 -27.46 -31.63
CA GLU A 55 16.12 -27.25 -32.81
C GLU A 55 15.16 -28.42 -33.05
N THR A 56 15.63 -29.65 -32.89
CA THR A 56 14.78 -30.86 -33.00
C THR A 56 13.64 -30.84 -31.97
N PHE A 57 13.92 -30.46 -30.75
CA PHE A 57 12.89 -30.29 -29.71
C PHE A 57 11.90 -29.21 -30.09
N ARG A 58 12.37 -28.00 -30.46
CA ARG A 58 11.56 -26.88 -30.93
C ARG A 58 10.61 -27.30 -32.03
N ASP A 59 11.15 -27.92 -33.06
CA ASP A 59 10.37 -28.30 -34.25
C ASP A 59 9.30 -29.35 -33.90
N LYS A 60 9.64 -30.27 -33.01
CA LYS A 60 8.68 -31.28 -32.57
C LYS A 60 7.53 -30.69 -31.76
N VAL A 61 7.79 -29.81 -30.79
CA VAL A 61 6.73 -29.23 -29.99
C VAL A 61 5.88 -28.25 -30.80
N ASN A 62 6.46 -27.51 -31.71
CA ASN A 62 5.75 -26.58 -32.61
C ASN A 62 5.00 -27.26 -33.76
N ALA A 63 5.21 -28.56 -33.99
CA ALA A 63 4.36 -29.34 -34.89
C ALA A 63 2.93 -29.53 -34.36
N ASP A 64 2.76 -29.46 -33.01
CA ASP A 64 1.44 -29.48 -32.39
C ASP A 64 0.77 -28.10 -32.45
N GLN A 65 -0.19 -27.96 -33.35
CA GLN A 65 -0.92 -26.71 -33.54
C GLN A 65 -1.74 -26.29 -32.33
N GLN A 66 -2.14 -27.22 -31.46
CA GLN A 66 -2.85 -26.91 -30.23
C GLN A 66 -1.88 -26.27 -29.22
N PHE A 67 -0.65 -26.76 -29.14
CA PHE A 67 0.41 -26.13 -28.34
C PHE A 67 0.74 -24.71 -28.87
N VAL A 68 0.87 -24.55 -30.16
CA VAL A 68 1.14 -23.23 -30.76
C VAL A 68 0.03 -22.23 -30.46
N ARG A 69 -1.24 -22.63 -30.56
CA ARG A 69 -2.40 -21.79 -30.19
C ARG A 69 -2.38 -21.42 -28.71
N TYR A 70 -2.12 -22.41 -27.86
CA TYR A 70 -2.01 -22.21 -26.41
C TYR A 70 -0.94 -21.19 -26.04
N LYS A 71 0.30 -21.40 -26.49
CA LYS A 71 1.40 -20.49 -26.17
C LYS A 71 1.25 -19.10 -26.78
N THR A 72 0.54 -18.97 -27.89
CA THR A 72 0.19 -17.66 -28.47
C THR A 72 -0.74 -16.90 -27.53
N LEU A 73 -1.72 -17.56 -26.93
CA LEU A 73 -2.76 -16.89 -26.14
C LEU A 73 -2.33 -16.63 -24.68
N VAL A 74 -1.62 -17.57 -24.02
CA VAL A 74 -1.29 -17.47 -22.59
C VAL A 74 0.21 -17.54 -22.27
N GLY A 75 1.07 -17.82 -23.22
CA GLY A 75 2.52 -17.95 -22.99
C GLY A 75 3.25 -16.62 -23.20
N PHE A 76 3.31 -15.73 -22.21
CA PHE A 76 3.99 -14.44 -22.35
C PHE A 76 5.51 -14.55 -22.56
N GLU A 77 6.15 -15.59 -22.02
CA GLU A 77 7.57 -15.93 -22.27
C GLU A 77 7.77 -16.81 -23.51
N SER A 78 6.71 -17.09 -24.25
CA SER A 78 6.79 -18.03 -25.36
C SER A 78 7.61 -17.51 -26.52
N VAL A 79 8.32 -18.42 -27.14
CA VAL A 79 9.19 -18.15 -28.29
C VAL A 79 8.51 -18.64 -29.57
N PHE A 80 8.64 -17.88 -30.62
CA PHE A 80 8.05 -18.16 -31.94
C PHE A 80 9.14 -18.20 -33.01
N PRO A 81 8.96 -19.00 -34.11
CA PRO A 81 9.97 -19.15 -35.14
C PRO A 81 10.56 -17.84 -35.68
N PRO A 82 9.79 -16.79 -35.92
CA PRO A 82 10.35 -15.51 -36.39
C PRO A 82 11.37 -14.87 -35.45
N HIS A 83 11.27 -15.14 -34.16
CA HIS A 83 12.11 -14.53 -33.10
C HIS A 83 13.21 -15.49 -32.60
N TRP A 84 13.31 -16.68 -33.18
CA TRP A 84 14.29 -17.68 -32.72
C TRP A 84 15.74 -17.25 -33.01
N GLU A 85 15.95 -16.57 -34.12
CA GLU A 85 17.27 -16.12 -34.55
C GLU A 85 17.64 -14.72 -34.03
N ASP A 86 16.75 -14.04 -33.29
CA ASP A 86 17.03 -12.73 -32.70
C ASP A 86 18.17 -12.85 -31.67
N GLU A 87 19.06 -11.87 -31.62
CA GLU A 87 20.18 -11.88 -30.65
C GLU A 87 19.70 -11.79 -29.22
N GLU A 88 18.69 -10.98 -28.97
CA GLU A 88 18.05 -10.79 -27.66
C GLU A 88 16.54 -11.08 -27.75
N PHE A 89 15.95 -11.47 -26.62
CA PHE A 89 14.51 -11.67 -26.54
C PHE A 89 13.81 -10.31 -26.32
N ASP A 90 13.01 -9.88 -27.30
CA ASP A 90 12.20 -8.66 -27.23
C ASP A 90 10.74 -9.02 -26.91
N PHE A 91 10.32 -8.75 -25.66
CA PHE A 91 8.95 -8.98 -25.22
C PHE A 91 7.92 -8.20 -26.03
N GLY A 92 8.24 -6.97 -26.48
CA GLY A 92 7.32 -6.12 -27.23
C GLY A 92 7.03 -6.67 -28.63
N GLU A 93 8.06 -7.13 -29.35
CA GLU A 93 7.90 -7.74 -30.69
C GLU A 93 7.17 -9.09 -30.59
N VAL A 94 7.48 -9.89 -29.57
CA VAL A 94 6.77 -11.16 -29.32
C VAL A 94 5.31 -10.92 -28.95
N GLU A 95 5.00 -9.93 -28.13
CA GLU A 95 3.62 -9.57 -27.78
C GLU A 95 2.84 -9.10 -29.01
N LYS A 96 3.42 -8.25 -29.83
CA LYS A 96 2.83 -7.80 -31.08
C LYS A 96 2.52 -8.97 -32.02
N PHE A 97 3.48 -9.88 -32.22
CA PHE A 97 3.27 -11.11 -32.99
C PHE A 97 2.11 -11.95 -32.46
N ARG A 98 2.01 -12.12 -31.13
CA ARG A 98 0.92 -12.85 -30.49
C ARG A 98 -0.44 -12.20 -30.76
N HIS A 99 -0.54 -10.88 -30.67
CA HIS A 99 -1.79 -10.14 -30.95
C HIS A 99 -2.22 -10.28 -32.43
N GLU A 100 -1.29 -10.23 -33.38
CA GLU A 100 -1.56 -10.43 -34.78
C GLU A 100 -2.07 -11.86 -35.06
N ARG A 101 -1.40 -12.87 -34.51
CA ARG A 101 -1.81 -14.28 -34.62
C ARG A 101 -3.16 -14.56 -33.96
N ALA A 102 -3.43 -13.97 -32.80
CA ALA A 102 -4.73 -14.08 -32.13
C ALA A 102 -5.86 -13.54 -33.06
N GLY A 103 -5.60 -12.50 -33.84
CA GLY A 103 -6.53 -12.02 -34.88
C GLY A 103 -6.82 -13.05 -35.94
N GLU A 104 -5.79 -13.64 -36.56
CA GLU A 104 -5.92 -14.69 -37.55
C GLU A 104 -6.71 -15.90 -37.03
N TYR A 105 -6.51 -16.27 -35.79
CA TYR A 105 -7.25 -17.36 -35.14
C TYR A 105 -8.76 -17.10 -35.10
N ILE A 106 -9.17 -15.86 -34.84
CA ILE A 106 -10.59 -15.50 -34.81
C ILE A 106 -11.22 -15.72 -36.20
N ASP A 107 -10.51 -15.34 -37.26
CA ASP A 107 -11.00 -15.52 -38.65
C ASP A 107 -11.15 -17.02 -39.00
N ALA A 108 -10.25 -17.86 -38.49
CA ALA A 108 -10.26 -19.31 -38.68
C ALA A 108 -11.37 -20.06 -37.90
N ILE A 109 -12.06 -19.44 -36.93
CA ILE A 109 -13.16 -20.08 -36.19
C ILE A 109 -14.38 -20.19 -37.09
N SER A 110 -14.61 -21.36 -37.68
CA SER A 110 -15.81 -21.73 -38.41
C SER A 110 -16.73 -22.60 -37.56
N GLU A 111 -17.96 -22.83 -37.99
CA GLU A 111 -18.88 -23.75 -37.29
C GLU A 111 -18.29 -25.14 -37.13
N ALA A 112 -17.59 -25.66 -38.13
CA ALA A 112 -16.96 -26.97 -38.11
C ALA A 112 -15.76 -27.04 -37.10
N ALA A 113 -15.11 -25.93 -36.82
CA ALA A 113 -13.95 -25.82 -35.94
C ALA A 113 -14.32 -25.34 -34.50
N GLU A 114 -15.58 -25.03 -34.26
CA GLU A 114 -16.03 -24.39 -33.01
C GLU A 114 -15.68 -25.21 -31.75
N ASP A 115 -15.88 -26.52 -31.81
CA ASP A 115 -15.58 -27.40 -30.67
C ASP A 115 -14.08 -27.53 -30.41
N GLU A 116 -13.27 -27.51 -31.46
CA GLU A 116 -11.80 -27.49 -31.33
C GLU A 116 -11.34 -26.21 -30.64
N TRP A 117 -11.84 -25.06 -31.08
CA TRP A 117 -11.51 -23.76 -30.48
C TRP A 117 -12.02 -23.60 -29.06
N TYR A 118 -13.19 -24.17 -28.76
CA TYR A 118 -13.66 -24.15 -27.38
C TYR A 118 -12.70 -24.88 -26.44
N ARG A 119 -12.15 -26.04 -26.86
CA ARG A 119 -11.13 -26.76 -26.08
C ARG A 119 -9.85 -25.93 -25.88
N VAL A 120 -9.46 -25.14 -26.87
CA VAL A 120 -8.33 -24.19 -26.72
C VAL A 120 -8.67 -23.14 -25.65
N VAL A 121 -9.88 -22.54 -25.73
CA VAL A 121 -10.34 -21.53 -24.75
C VAL A 121 -10.38 -22.13 -23.34
N GLU A 122 -10.96 -23.30 -23.17
CA GLU A 122 -11.06 -24.02 -21.90
C GLU A 122 -9.66 -24.30 -21.32
N ARG A 123 -8.73 -24.78 -22.15
CA ARG A 123 -7.35 -25.02 -21.74
C ARG A 123 -6.62 -23.74 -21.35
N CYS A 124 -6.72 -22.68 -22.14
CA CYS A 124 -6.13 -21.38 -21.81
C CYS A 124 -6.70 -20.81 -20.51
N ALA A 125 -8.00 -20.93 -20.32
CA ALA A 125 -8.68 -20.44 -19.12
C ALA A 125 -8.30 -21.25 -17.84
N SER A 126 -7.91 -22.51 -17.99
CA SER A 126 -7.49 -23.39 -16.91
C SER A 126 -6.04 -23.19 -16.47
N THR A 127 -5.27 -22.39 -17.22
CA THR A 127 -3.87 -22.07 -16.88
C THR A 127 -3.79 -21.38 -15.53
N LYS A 128 -2.93 -21.87 -14.63
CA LYS A 128 -2.68 -21.27 -13.32
C LYS A 128 -1.44 -20.39 -13.40
N SER A 129 -1.63 -19.11 -13.21
CA SER A 129 -0.55 -18.14 -13.15
C SER A 129 -0.94 -16.99 -12.22
N ASP A 130 -0.01 -16.52 -11.43
CA ASP A 130 -0.07 -15.28 -10.63
C ASP A 130 0.56 -14.10 -11.38
N ASP A 131 1.19 -14.34 -12.53
CA ASP A 131 1.75 -13.30 -13.38
C ASP A 131 0.64 -12.63 -14.23
N MET A 132 0.51 -11.32 -14.06
CA MET A 132 -0.46 -10.51 -14.78
C MET A 132 -0.21 -10.46 -16.30
N ALA A 133 1.01 -10.74 -16.77
CA ALA A 133 1.37 -10.77 -18.18
C ALA A 133 0.87 -12.02 -18.92
N THR A 134 0.43 -13.05 -18.21
CA THR A 134 -0.02 -14.32 -18.80
C THR A 134 -1.27 -14.14 -19.68
N PHE A 135 -2.25 -13.34 -19.26
CA PHE A 135 -3.60 -13.35 -19.82
C PHE A 135 -4.02 -12.16 -20.72
N PRO A 136 -3.25 -11.07 -20.91
CA PRO A 136 -3.71 -9.92 -21.71
C PRO A 136 -4.11 -10.30 -23.13
N VAL A 137 -3.28 -11.07 -23.86
CA VAL A 137 -3.55 -11.51 -25.24
C VAL A 137 -4.77 -12.42 -25.30
N PHE A 138 -4.92 -13.33 -24.33
CA PHE A 138 -6.08 -14.22 -24.23
C PHE A 138 -7.37 -13.44 -23.95
N GLY A 139 -7.34 -12.49 -23.01
CA GLY A 139 -8.48 -11.62 -22.72
C GLY A 139 -8.89 -10.78 -23.92
N GLU A 140 -7.93 -10.24 -24.69
CA GLU A 140 -8.20 -9.51 -25.92
C GLU A 140 -8.76 -10.43 -27.01
N PHE A 141 -8.21 -11.64 -27.18
CA PHE A 141 -8.75 -12.63 -28.10
C PHE A 141 -10.23 -12.92 -27.83
N LEU A 142 -10.61 -13.17 -26.57
CA LEU A 142 -12.01 -13.41 -26.20
C LEU A 142 -12.90 -12.19 -26.44
N CYS A 143 -12.41 -10.99 -26.16
CA CYS A 143 -13.13 -9.74 -26.43
C CYS A 143 -13.35 -9.55 -27.93
N ARG A 144 -12.32 -9.71 -28.76
CA ARG A 144 -12.40 -9.59 -30.22
C ARG A 144 -13.28 -10.69 -30.83
N LEU A 145 -13.19 -11.93 -30.32
CA LEU A 145 -14.08 -13.03 -30.72
C LEU A 145 -15.56 -12.65 -30.47
N ALA A 146 -15.87 -12.18 -29.26
CA ALA A 146 -17.22 -11.78 -28.91
C ALA A 146 -17.72 -10.57 -29.72
N LYS A 147 -16.83 -9.67 -30.10
CA LYS A 147 -17.15 -8.53 -30.97
C LYS A 147 -17.45 -8.93 -32.39
N THR A 148 -16.63 -9.83 -32.97
CA THR A 148 -16.73 -10.19 -34.40
C THR A 148 -17.67 -11.36 -34.66
N LYS A 149 -17.80 -12.29 -33.72
CA LYS A 149 -18.61 -13.50 -33.79
C LYS A 149 -19.48 -13.69 -32.52
N PRO A 150 -20.45 -12.77 -32.27
CA PRO A 150 -21.24 -12.78 -31.02
C PRO A 150 -21.99 -14.09 -30.78
N GLY A 151 -22.53 -14.72 -31.81
CA GLY A 151 -23.20 -16.02 -31.72
C GLY A 151 -22.28 -17.15 -31.22
N VAL A 152 -21.00 -17.19 -31.69
CA VAL A 152 -20.00 -18.17 -31.23
C VAL A 152 -19.67 -17.91 -29.76
N ALA A 153 -19.42 -16.66 -29.39
CA ALA A 153 -19.14 -16.27 -28.02
C ALA A 153 -20.29 -16.65 -27.07
N THR A 154 -21.53 -16.45 -27.47
CA THR A 154 -22.73 -16.83 -26.70
C THR A 154 -22.83 -18.35 -26.52
N ARG A 155 -22.51 -19.15 -27.54
CA ARG A 155 -22.47 -20.60 -27.43
C ARG A 155 -21.32 -21.07 -26.52
N PHE A 156 -20.14 -20.44 -26.58
CA PHE A 156 -19.05 -20.72 -25.65
C PHE A 156 -19.47 -20.45 -24.20
N LEU A 157 -20.05 -19.30 -23.93
CA LEU A 157 -20.60 -18.97 -22.63
C LEU A 157 -21.73 -19.90 -22.20
N GLY A 158 -22.46 -20.51 -23.15
CA GLY A 158 -23.53 -21.48 -22.89
C GLY A 158 -23.05 -22.74 -22.17
N ARG A 159 -21.80 -23.15 -22.40
CA ARG A 159 -21.15 -24.35 -21.87
C ARG A 159 -19.93 -24.10 -20.99
N ALA A 160 -19.66 -22.81 -20.67
CA ALA A 160 -18.48 -22.39 -19.94
C ALA A 160 -18.49 -22.91 -18.49
N ASP A 161 -17.35 -23.40 -18.04
CA ASP A 161 -17.02 -23.69 -16.65
C ASP A 161 -16.56 -22.43 -15.91
N ASP A 162 -16.30 -22.55 -14.61
CA ASP A 162 -15.87 -21.43 -13.77
C ASP A 162 -14.54 -20.81 -14.23
N ASN A 163 -13.61 -21.59 -14.83
CA ASN A 163 -12.35 -21.07 -15.35
C ASN A 163 -12.59 -20.13 -16.53
N VAL A 164 -13.41 -20.55 -17.49
CA VAL A 164 -13.79 -19.71 -18.64
C VAL A 164 -14.56 -18.49 -18.19
N LEU A 165 -15.43 -18.63 -17.16
CA LEU A 165 -16.24 -17.55 -16.63
C LEU A 165 -15.44 -16.51 -15.82
N ASN A 166 -14.22 -16.81 -15.41
CA ASN A 166 -13.31 -15.78 -14.92
C ASN A 166 -13.00 -14.70 -15.98
N PHE A 167 -13.10 -15.07 -17.27
CA PHE A 167 -12.95 -14.16 -18.40
C PHE A 167 -14.29 -13.59 -18.92
N LEU A 168 -15.38 -13.77 -18.21
CA LEU A 168 -16.68 -13.19 -18.56
C LEU A 168 -16.63 -11.67 -18.87
N PRO A 169 -15.81 -10.84 -18.16
CA PRO A 169 -15.66 -9.43 -18.53
C PRO A 169 -15.19 -9.20 -19.96
N ALA A 170 -14.29 -10.04 -20.48
CA ALA A 170 -13.78 -9.93 -21.84
C ALA A 170 -14.90 -10.24 -22.86
N PHE A 171 -15.66 -11.31 -22.65
CA PHE A 171 -16.80 -11.64 -23.48
C PHE A 171 -17.89 -10.55 -23.47
N LEU A 172 -18.26 -10.04 -22.28
CA LEU A 172 -19.28 -8.98 -22.14
C LEU A 172 -18.82 -7.68 -22.82
N ASN A 173 -17.54 -7.33 -22.71
CA ASN A 173 -17.00 -6.16 -23.39
C ASN A 173 -17.12 -6.31 -24.93
N GLY A 174 -16.72 -7.45 -25.47
CA GLY A 174 -16.83 -7.72 -26.91
C GLY A 174 -18.27 -7.75 -27.41
N LEU A 175 -19.18 -8.42 -26.69
CA LEU A 175 -20.62 -8.44 -27.01
C LEU A 175 -21.22 -7.03 -27.00
N LYS A 176 -20.81 -6.18 -26.05
CA LYS A 176 -21.26 -4.78 -26.01
C LYS A 176 -20.73 -3.98 -27.21
N GLU A 177 -19.49 -4.21 -27.59
CA GLU A 177 -18.84 -3.55 -28.74
C GLU A 177 -19.32 -4.08 -30.10
N SER A 178 -19.91 -5.27 -30.18
CA SER A 178 -20.42 -5.86 -31.42
C SER A 178 -21.64 -5.13 -31.97
N GLY A 179 -22.35 -4.36 -31.13
CA GLY A 179 -23.65 -3.78 -31.47
C GLY A 179 -24.82 -4.77 -31.38
N SER A 180 -24.58 -6.02 -31.01
CA SER A 180 -25.62 -7.07 -30.81
C SER A 180 -26.24 -6.92 -29.42
N ASP A 181 -27.06 -5.90 -29.22
CA ASP A 181 -27.66 -5.56 -27.92
C ASP A 181 -28.52 -6.71 -27.36
N GLU A 182 -29.11 -7.56 -28.20
CA GLU A 182 -29.93 -8.70 -27.79
C GLU A 182 -29.08 -9.77 -27.10
N GLU A 183 -28.02 -10.24 -27.75
CA GLU A 183 -27.10 -11.24 -27.19
C GLU A 183 -26.42 -10.72 -25.93
N TYR A 184 -25.97 -9.46 -25.95
CA TYR A 184 -25.38 -8.83 -24.77
C TYR A 184 -26.35 -8.85 -23.57
N ARG A 185 -27.59 -8.39 -23.77
CA ARG A 185 -28.60 -8.37 -22.72
C ARG A 185 -28.99 -9.77 -22.26
N ALA A 186 -29.14 -10.72 -23.17
CA ALA A 186 -29.45 -12.10 -22.83
C ALA A 186 -28.38 -12.73 -21.92
N VAL A 187 -27.09 -12.58 -22.29
CA VAL A 187 -25.95 -13.07 -21.51
C VAL A 187 -25.88 -12.37 -20.15
N LEU A 188 -25.95 -11.04 -20.12
CA LEU A 188 -25.89 -10.27 -18.88
C LEU A 188 -27.04 -10.66 -17.92
N THR A 189 -28.29 -10.74 -18.43
CA THR A 189 -29.45 -11.11 -17.64
C THR A 189 -29.34 -12.53 -17.08
N ARG A 190 -28.84 -13.49 -17.88
CA ARG A 190 -28.60 -14.87 -17.45
C ARG A 190 -27.67 -14.95 -16.26
N TYR A 191 -26.50 -14.28 -16.32
CA TYR A 191 -25.53 -14.34 -15.24
C TYR A 191 -25.93 -13.50 -14.03
N LEU A 192 -26.62 -12.38 -14.23
CA LEU A 192 -27.25 -11.64 -13.14
C LEU A 192 -28.30 -12.50 -12.43
N ALA A 193 -29.20 -13.14 -13.15
CA ALA A 193 -30.24 -14.00 -12.57
C ALA A 193 -29.62 -15.15 -11.75
N GLY A 194 -28.53 -15.73 -12.22
CA GLY A 194 -27.81 -16.81 -11.53
C GLY A 194 -27.13 -16.39 -10.23
N GLY A 195 -26.92 -15.09 -10.00
CA GLY A 195 -26.26 -14.56 -8.80
C GLY A 195 -24.80 -15.00 -8.62
N LYS A 196 -24.21 -15.59 -9.67
CA LYS A 196 -22.82 -16.03 -9.71
C LYS A 196 -21.98 -15.06 -10.55
N HIS A 197 -20.67 -15.06 -10.34
CA HIS A 197 -19.71 -14.24 -11.11
C HIS A 197 -19.98 -12.73 -11.04
N LEU A 198 -20.53 -12.24 -9.91
CA LEU A 198 -20.86 -10.82 -9.72
C LEU A 198 -19.62 -9.93 -9.80
N VAL A 199 -18.46 -10.41 -9.33
CA VAL A 199 -17.15 -9.74 -9.50
C VAL A 199 -16.85 -9.48 -10.98
N ALA A 200 -17.03 -10.49 -11.84
CA ALA A 200 -16.78 -10.37 -13.27
C ALA A 200 -17.70 -9.34 -13.94
N ILE A 201 -18.99 -9.35 -13.56
CA ILE A 201 -19.98 -8.37 -14.06
C ILE A 201 -19.61 -6.95 -13.60
N ALA A 202 -19.23 -6.76 -12.33
CA ALA A 202 -18.81 -5.47 -11.81
C ALA A 202 -17.55 -4.93 -12.52
N ARG A 203 -16.59 -5.80 -12.81
CA ARG A 203 -15.38 -5.45 -13.62
C ARG A 203 -15.74 -5.05 -15.04
N HIS A 204 -16.68 -5.73 -15.68
CA HIS A 204 -17.22 -5.32 -16.97
C HIS A 204 -17.81 -3.90 -16.89
N PHE A 205 -18.64 -3.62 -15.87
CA PHE A 205 -19.25 -2.29 -15.68
C PHE A 205 -18.21 -1.18 -15.47
N ARG A 206 -17.08 -1.49 -14.86
CA ARG A 206 -15.97 -0.55 -14.68
C ARG A 206 -15.34 -0.12 -16.02
N LYS A 207 -15.29 -1.02 -16.99
CA LYS A 207 -14.72 -0.73 -18.32
C LYS A 207 -15.72 -0.01 -19.25
N THR A 208 -16.99 -0.36 -19.17
CA THR A 208 -18.05 0.16 -20.04
C THR A 208 -18.78 1.33 -19.38
N GLY A 209 -18.47 2.57 -19.75
CA GLY A 209 -19.09 3.79 -19.16
C GLY A 209 -20.61 3.96 -19.34
N THR A 210 -21.31 3.05 -20.03
CA THR A 210 -22.72 3.20 -20.46
C THR A 210 -23.71 2.25 -19.80
N VAL A 211 -23.37 1.71 -18.61
CA VAL A 211 -24.27 0.80 -17.88
C VAL A 211 -25.33 1.59 -17.09
N SER A 212 -26.58 1.11 -17.07
CA SER A 212 -27.66 1.75 -16.32
C SER A 212 -27.41 1.68 -14.80
N SER A 213 -27.79 2.74 -14.08
CA SER A 213 -27.71 2.75 -12.61
C SER A 213 -28.47 1.59 -11.98
N ASP A 214 -29.58 1.16 -12.58
CA ASP A 214 -30.41 0.06 -12.06
C ASP A 214 -29.69 -1.30 -12.16
N SER A 215 -28.93 -1.54 -13.23
CA SER A 215 -28.11 -2.75 -13.34
C SER A 215 -27.01 -2.80 -12.26
N ILE A 216 -26.41 -1.66 -11.95
CA ILE A 216 -25.38 -1.56 -10.92
C ILE A 216 -25.97 -1.81 -9.53
N LYS A 217 -27.13 -1.20 -9.22
CA LYS A 217 -27.86 -1.44 -7.98
C LYS A 217 -28.25 -2.90 -7.81
N GLU A 218 -28.68 -3.56 -8.89
CA GLU A 218 -29.05 -4.97 -8.85
C GLU A 218 -27.84 -5.86 -8.54
N VAL A 219 -26.67 -5.59 -9.17
CA VAL A 219 -25.42 -6.31 -8.83
C VAL A 219 -25.05 -6.09 -7.37
N LEU A 220 -25.09 -4.85 -6.88
CA LEU A 220 -24.79 -4.54 -5.48
C LEU A 220 -25.73 -5.30 -4.53
N LYS A 221 -27.03 -5.24 -4.79
CA LYS A 221 -28.04 -5.94 -3.98
C LYS A 221 -27.76 -7.43 -3.90
N ARG A 222 -27.42 -8.07 -5.03
CA ARG A 222 -27.09 -9.49 -5.09
C ARG A 222 -25.78 -9.81 -4.40
N ALA A 223 -24.76 -8.97 -4.58
CA ALA A 223 -23.45 -9.12 -3.92
C ALA A 223 -23.59 -9.06 -2.40
N VAL A 224 -24.36 -8.10 -1.88
CA VAL A 224 -24.68 -8.00 -0.45
C VAL A 224 -25.45 -9.23 0.05
N ALA A 225 -26.46 -9.68 -0.69
CA ALA A 225 -27.26 -10.85 -0.32
C ALA A 225 -26.43 -12.16 -0.33
N ALA A 226 -25.45 -12.27 -1.25
CA ALA A 226 -24.56 -13.41 -1.36
C ALA A 226 -23.35 -13.33 -0.39
N SER A 227 -23.20 -12.22 0.36
CA SER A 227 -22.01 -11.93 1.16
C SER A 227 -20.71 -11.96 0.36
N ASP A 228 -20.76 -11.52 -0.90
CA ASP A 228 -19.62 -11.41 -1.80
C ASP A 228 -18.95 -10.04 -1.64
N ASP A 229 -18.08 -9.92 -0.64
CA ASP A 229 -17.37 -8.68 -0.29
C ASP A 229 -16.57 -8.13 -1.47
N ILE A 230 -15.96 -9.00 -2.28
CA ILE A 230 -15.16 -8.59 -3.44
C ILE A 230 -16.06 -7.97 -4.52
N ALA A 231 -17.22 -8.58 -4.77
CA ALA A 231 -18.18 -8.02 -5.73
C ALA A 231 -18.71 -6.66 -5.27
N VAL A 232 -18.97 -6.46 -3.96
CA VAL A 232 -19.37 -5.16 -3.40
C VAL A 232 -18.30 -4.11 -3.66
N ILE A 233 -17.02 -4.43 -3.42
CA ILE A 233 -15.88 -3.54 -3.68
C ILE A 233 -15.79 -3.19 -5.17
N GLU A 234 -15.87 -4.17 -6.06
CA GLU A 234 -15.76 -3.95 -7.50
C GLU A 234 -16.96 -3.14 -8.06
N VAL A 235 -18.17 -3.35 -7.53
CA VAL A 235 -19.35 -2.55 -7.90
C VAL A 235 -19.13 -1.08 -7.54
N TRP A 236 -18.63 -0.79 -6.35
CA TRP A 236 -18.31 0.58 -5.96
C TRP A 236 -17.29 1.22 -6.92
N PHE A 237 -16.21 0.49 -7.26
CA PHE A 237 -15.21 0.97 -8.21
C PHE A 237 -15.75 1.18 -9.62
N SER A 238 -16.77 0.42 -10.02
CA SER A 238 -17.26 0.44 -11.41
C SER A 238 -17.70 1.83 -11.87
N ARG A 239 -18.20 2.68 -10.95
CA ARG A 239 -18.72 4.02 -11.27
C ARG A 239 -18.12 5.16 -10.43
N SER A 240 -17.07 4.88 -9.71
CA SER A 240 -16.44 5.87 -8.82
C SER A 240 -15.99 7.15 -9.55
N LYS A 241 -15.59 7.04 -10.84
CA LYS A 241 -15.22 8.20 -11.67
C LYS A 241 -16.40 9.11 -12.01
N ASP A 242 -17.62 8.59 -12.03
CA ASP A 242 -18.86 9.33 -12.37
C ASP A 242 -19.57 9.86 -11.14
N MET A 243 -19.09 9.50 -9.94
CA MET A 243 -19.65 9.99 -8.69
C MET A 243 -19.19 11.40 -8.42
N ASN A 244 -20.12 12.32 -8.38
CA ASN A 244 -19.94 13.70 -7.96
C ASN A 244 -21.06 14.12 -6.99
N ARG A 245 -20.99 15.31 -6.40
CA ARG A 245 -21.97 15.78 -5.40
C ARG A 245 -23.44 15.70 -5.83
N LYS A 246 -23.71 15.71 -7.13
CA LYS A 246 -25.08 15.68 -7.68
C LYS A 246 -25.49 14.28 -8.16
N SER A 247 -24.59 13.31 -8.08
CA SER A 247 -24.84 11.96 -8.57
C SER A 247 -25.66 11.16 -7.57
N THR A 248 -26.80 10.62 -8.01
CA THR A 248 -27.58 9.65 -7.22
C THR A 248 -26.79 8.38 -6.90
N LEU A 249 -25.72 8.09 -7.65
CA LEU A 249 -24.83 6.95 -7.42
C LEU A 249 -24.14 6.98 -6.05
N VAL A 250 -23.95 8.17 -5.47
CA VAL A 250 -23.42 8.27 -4.11
C VAL A 250 -24.37 7.63 -3.12
N GLU A 251 -25.66 7.99 -3.18
CA GLU A 251 -26.68 7.45 -2.27
C GLU A 251 -27.07 6.01 -2.62
N ASP A 252 -27.15 5.70 -3.92
CA ASP A 252 -27.72 4.44 -4.41
C ASP A 252 -26.68 3.29 -4.43
N VAL A 253 -25.38 3.60 -4.51
CA VAL A 253 -24.31 2.60 -4.67
C VAL A 253 -23.24 2.75 -3.60
N PHE A 254 -22.61 3.93 -3.49
CA PHE A 254 -21.50 4.13 -2.56
C PHE A 254 -21.93 3.94 -1.10
N VAL A 255 -22.99 4.62 -0.66
CA VAL A 255 -23.43 4.58 0.75
C VAL A 255 -23.85 3.17 1.17
N PRO A 256 -24.65 2.40 0.41
CA PRO A 256 -24.95 1.01 0.75
C PRO A 256 -23.72 0.10 0.76
N ALA A 257 -22.81 0.25 -0.21
CA ALA A 257 -21.59 -0.55 -0.28
C ALA A 257 -20.69 -0.31 0.93
N ILE A 258 -20.40 0.96 1.26
CA ILE A 258 -19.51 1.29 2.38
C ILE A 258 -20.13 0.88 3.73
N LYS A 259 -21.44 1.05 3.93
CA LYS A 259 -22.14 0.59 5.15
C LYS A 259 -22.04 -0.93 5.31
N TYR A 260 -22.21 -1.67 4.22
CA TYR A 260 -22.04 -3.12 4.25
C TYR A 260 -20.60 -3.50 4.66
N LEU A 261 -19.58 -2.88 4.04
CA LEU A 261 -18.17 -3.15 4.32
C LEU A 261 -17.78 -2.76 5.77
N ILE A 262 -18.34 -1.68 6.33
CA ILE A 262 -18.20 -1.33 7.75
C ILE A 262 -18.70 -2.47 8.64
N GLY A 263 -19.91 -2.98 8.37
CA GLY A 263 -20.48 -4.10 9.12
C GLY A 263 -19.65 -5.39 9.05
N ARG A 264 -18.86 -5.54 7.99
CA ARG A 264 -17.94 -6.68 7.79
C ARG A 264 -16.53 -6.41 8.32
N LYS A 265 -16.21 -5.21 8.79
CA LYS A 265 -14.86 -4.73 9.12
C LYS A 265 -13.88 -4.92 7.94
N ASP A 266 -14.37 -4.80 6.70
CA ASP A 266 -13.58 -5.02 5.48
C ASP A 266 -13.13 -3.69 4.88
N ALA A 267 -11.83 -3.43 4.96
CA ALA A 267 -11.20 -2.23 4.41
C ALA A 267 -10.31 -2.51 3.17
N ARG A 268 -10.41 -3.70 2.55
CA ARG A 268 -9.62 -4.05 1.33
C ARG A 268 -9.85 -3.10 0.17
N TRP A 269 -10.99 -2.42 0.13
CA TRP A 269 -11.31 -1.40 -0.86
C TRP A 269 -10.29 -0.26 -0.91
N VAL A 270 -9.58 0.00 0.18
CA VAL A 270 -8.58 1.08 0.31
C VAL A 270 -7.48 0.96 -0.75
N HIS A 271 -7.01 -0.26 -1.02
CA HIS A 271 -5.95 -0.50 -2.00
C HIS A 271 -6.34 -0.13 -3.44
N GLY A 272 -7.62 -0.19 -3.76
CA GLY A 272 -8.14 0.20 -5.08
C GLY A 272 -8.67 1.63 -5.15
N ALA A 273 -8.87 2.32 -4.02
CA ALA A 273 -9.54 3.62 -3.97
C ALA A 273 -8.61 4.83 -3.98
N TRP A 274 -7.37 4.68 -3.57
CA TRP A 274 -6.45 5.81 -3.38
C TRP A 274 -6.26 6.66 -4.64
N PHE A 275 -6.31 6.08 -5.83
CA PHE A 275 -6.16 6.80 -7.09
C PHE A 275 -7.38 7.67 -7.44
N LEU A 276 -8.54 7.44 -6.81
CA LEU A 276 -9.75 8.27 -6.96
C LEU A 276 -9.69 9.53 -6.11
N GLY A 277 -8.66 9.68 -5.28
CA GLY A 277 -8.54 10.65 -4.23
C GLY A 277 -8.83 12.09 -4.65
N LYS A 278 -8.29 12.53 -5.79
CA LYS A 278 -8.44 13.94 -6.23
C LYS A 278 -9.86 14.30 -6.69
N THR A 279 -10.63 13.34 -7.16
CA THR A 279 -11.93 13.60 -7.79
C THR A 279 -13.11 13.24 -6.91
N PHE A 280 -12.98 12.22 -6.07
CA PHE A 280 -14.09 11.67 -5.29
C PHE A 280 -14.13 12.14 -3.83
N PHE A 281 -13.05 11.92 -3.06
CA PHE A 281 -13.09 12.20 -1.62
C PHE A 281 -13.28 13.67 -1.25
N PRO A 282 -12.70 14.67 -1.97
CA PRO A 282 -12.90 16.07 -1.64
C PRO A 282 -14.33 16.60 -1.87
N VAL A 283 -15.14 15.89 -2.67
CA VAL A 283 -16.51 16.30 -2.98
C VAL A 283 -17.57 15.67 -2.08
N LEU A 284 -17.19 14.75 -1.21
CA LEU A 284 -18.10 14.10 -0.26
C LEU A 284 -18.71 15.12 0.70
N SER A 285 -19.95 14.87 1.12
CA SER A 285 -20.53 15.58 2.27
C SER A 285 -19.81 15.18 3.56
N ALA A 286 -19.99 15.96 4.63
CA ALA A 286 -19.42 15.61 5.94
C ALA A 286 -19.88 14.24 6.43
N ASP A 287 -21.14 13.86 6.19
CA ASP A 287 -21.69 12.58 6.59
C ASP A 287 -21.07 11.42 5.79
N HIS A 288 -20.92 11.59 4.47
CA HIS A 288 -20.26 10.60 3.62
C HIS A 288 -18.76 10.45 3.94
N ALA A 289 -18.09 11.57 4.24
CA ALA A 289 -16.70 11.54 4.70
C ALA A 289 -16.57 10.76 6.03
N ASN A 290 -17.49 10.96 6.97
CA ASN A 290 -17.52 10.18 8.22
C ASN A 290 -17.73 8.68 7.95
N LEU A 291 -18.61 8.27 7.03
CA LEU A 291 -18.76 6.85 6.66
C LEU A 291 -17.45 6.25 6.12
N VAL A 292 -16.72 6.99 5.26
CA VAL A 292 -15.39 6.55 4.82
C VAL A 292 -14.45 6.38 6.01
N LEU A 293 -14.39 7.39 6.89
CA LEU A 293 -13.53 7.35 8.07
C LEU A 293 -13.90 6.20 9.01
N ASP A 294 -15.19 5.93 9.21
CA ASP A 294 -15.67 4.81 10.04
C ASP A 294 -15.19 3.46 9.49
N SER A 295 -15.18 3.30 8.15
CA SER A 295 -14.67 2.08 7.51
C SER A 295 -13.16 1.87 7.69
N LEU A 296 -12.40 2.93 7.99
CA LEU A 296 -10.96 2.88 8.20
C LEU A 296 -10.57 2.67 9.68
N VAL A 297 -11.52 2.77 10.62
CA VAL A 297 -11.22 2.63 12.06
C VAL A 297 -10.64 1.26 12.38
N SER A 298 -11.16 0.21 11.77
CA SER A 298 -10.75 -1.18 11.99
C SER A 298 -9.41 -1.58 11.34
N LEU A 299 -8.79 -0.70 10.53
CA LEU A 299 -7.47 -0.99 9.95
C LEU A 299 -6.43 -1.16 11.06
N PRO A 300 -5.64 -2.24 11.09
CA PRO A 300 -4.57 -2.41 12.08
C PRO A 300 -3.59 -1.24 12.05
N ARG A 301 -3.22 -0.79 10.85
CA ARG A 301 -2.29 0.33 10.61
C ARG A 301 -2.79 1.26 9.52
N ILE A 302 -2.42 2.52 9.61
CA ILE A 302 -2.65 3.51 8.54
C ILE A 302 -1.44 3.46 7.61
N GLU A 303 -1.57 2.67 6.53
CA GLU A 303 -0.56 2.59 5.49
C GLU A 303 -0.76 3.70 4.44
N TYR A 304 0.18 3.79 3.50
CA TYR A 304 0.22 4.84 2.47
C TYR A 304 -1.13 5.10 1.78
N HIS A 305 -1.84 4.06 1.35
CA HIS A 305 -3.11 4.22 0.64
C HIS A 305 -4.21 4.81 1.51
N ALA A 306 -4.31 4.37 2.75
CA ALA A 306 -5.26 4.91 3.73
C ALA A 306 -4.91 6.36 4.07
N GLU A 307 -3.63 6.67 4.29
CA GLU A 307 -3.19 8.04 4.56
C GLU A 307 -3.51 8.99 3.39
N ARG A 308 -3.32 8.56 2.14
CA ARG A 308 -3.71 9.35 0.96
C ARG A 308 -5.20 9.69 0.95
N ILE A 309 -6.06 8.76 1.33
CA ILE A 309 -7.50 9.02 1.46
C ILE A 309 -7.77 10.05 2.55
N LEU A 310 -7.12 9.92 3.72
CA LEU A 310 -7.23 10.87 4.82
C LEU A 310 -6.79 12.28 4.41
N VAL A 311 -5.71 12.41 3.64
CA VAL A 311 -5.23 13.70 3.11
C VAL A 311 -6.31 14.39 2.28
N TYR A 312 -6.98 13.64 1.39
CA TYR A 312 -8.03 14.20 0.54
C TYR A 312 -9.29 14.60 1.33
N ILE A 313 -9.62 13.87 2.40
CA ILE A 313 -10.75 14.19 3.28
C ILE A 313 -10.38 15.36 4.22
N ALA A 314 -9.14 15.43 4.70
CA ALA A 314 -8.72 16.44 5.66
C ALA A 314 -8.82 17.87 5.13
N GLY A 315 -8.61 18.08 3.83
CA GLY A 315 -8.78 19.40 3.22
C GLY A 315 -10.15 20.03 3.48
N PRO A 316 -11.26 19.42 2.99
CA PRO A 316 -12.61 19.94 3.21
C PRO A 316 -13.18 19.61 4.60
N HIS A 317 -12.75 18.53 5.25
CA HIS A 317 -13.35 18.02 6.49
C HIS A 317 -12.31 17.73 7.59
N PRO A 318 -11.44 18.69 7.98
CA PRO A 318 -10.37 18.45 8.97
C PRO A 318 -10.92 17.99 10.33
N LYS A 319 -12.08 18.53 10.76
CA LYS A 319 -12.73 18.12 12.01
C LYS A 319 -13.11 16.63 12.02
N ALA A 320 -13.57 16.10 10.88
CA ALA A 320 -13.93 14.69 10.76
C ALA A 320 -12.70 13.79 10.90
N VAL A 321 -11.56 14.19 10.31
CA VAL A 321 -10.30 13.43 10.41
C VAL A 321 -9.74 13.48 11.84
N TRP A 322 -9.82 14.60 12.55
CA TRP A 322 -9.48 14.63 13.97
C TRP A 322 -10.38 13.70 14.81
N GLY A 323 -11.70 13.71 14.54
CA GLY A 323 -12.63 12.78 15.17
C GLY A 323 -12.33 11.30 14.86
N PHE A 324 -11.86 11.00 13.67
CA PHE A 324 -11.39 9.66 13.27
C PHE A 324 -10.22 9.20 14.15
N PHE A 325 -9.20 10.03 14.36
CA PHE A 325 -8.11 9.67 15.26
C PHE A 325 -8.58 9.46 16.70
N GLY A 326 -9.58 10.24 17.14
CA GLY A 326 -10.21 10.03 18.44
C GLY A 326 -10.85 8.64 18.57
N ARG A 327 -11.57 8.19 17.53
CA ARG A 327 -12.15 6.82 17.49
C ARG A 327 -11.06 5.74 17.49
N ARG A 328 -10.00 5.91 16.71
CA ARG A 328 -8.89 4.96 16.68
C ARG A 328 -8.15 4.87 18.01
N LEU A 329 -7.99 5.98 18.73
CA LEU A 329 -7.44 5.99 20.09
C LEU A 329 -8.35 5.26 21.09
N ALA A 330 -9.67 5.37 20.92
CA ALA A 330 -10.63 4.63 21.73
C ALA A 330 -10.57 3.12 21.44
N GLU A 331 -10.54 2.74 20.16
CA GLU A 331 -10.43 1.33 19.72
C GLU A 331 -9.16 0.67 20.26
N LYS A 332 -8.01 1.37 20.19
CA LYS A 332 -6.73 0.89 20.75
C LYS A 332 -6.81 0.52 22.23
N ARG A 333 -7.68 1.19 23.00
CA ARG A 333 -7.88 0.89 24.43
C ARG A 333 -8.65 -0.40 24.66
N GLU A 334 -9.55 -0.74 23.75
CA GLU A 334 -10.44 -1.89 23.84
C GLU A 334 -9.80 -3.14 23.22
N GLU A 335 -8.99 -2.96 22.21
CA GLU A 335 -8.29 -4.05 21.51
C GLU A 335 -7.07 -4.53 22.31
N LYS A 336 -7.01 -5.84 22.54
CA LYS A 336 -5.88 -6.49 23.21
C LYS A 336 -4.75 -6.88 22.25
N GLU A 337 -4.89 -6.61 20.96
CA GLU A 337 -3.88 -6.96 19.96
C GLU A 337 -2.78 -5.89 19.92
N GLU A 338 -1.54 -6.31 20.17
CA GLU A 338 -0.35 -5.45 20.13
C GLU A 338 -0.08 -4.84 18.73
N SER A 339 -0.74 -5.37 17.68
CA SER A 339 -0.55 -4.96 16.28
C SER A 339 -1.33 -3.71 15.89
N TYR A 340 -2.32 -3.26 16.68
CA TYR A 340 -3.15 -2.11 16.33
C TYR A 340 -2.46 -0.77 16.65
N GLU A 341 -2.18 0.00 15.60
CA GLU A 341 -1.66 1.37 15.69
C GLU A 341 -2.74 2.40 15.44
N ALA A 342 -3.07 3.23 16.44
CA ALA A 342 -4.06 4.29 16.26
C ALA A 342 -3.66 5.33 15.21
N PHE A 343 -2.37 5.64 15.09
CA PHE A 343 -1.77 6.50 14.07
C PHE A 343 -0.29 6.16 13.89
N PRO A 344 0.30 6.42 12.71
CA PRO A 344 1.70 6.09 12.43
C PRO A 344 2.66 6.98 13.23
N TYR A 345 3.89 6.55 13.32
CA TYR A 345 4.96 7.33 13.94
C TYR A 345 5.22 8.65 13.20
N GLN A 346 5.10 8.65 11.87
CA GLN A 346 5.26 9.81 11.00
C GLN A 346 4.20 9.77 9.90
N PHE A 347 3.64 10.93 9.56
CA PHE A 347 2.78 11.08 8.39
C PHE A 347 3.60 11.38 7.13
N HIS A 348 3.05 11.05 5.97
CA HIS A 348 3.62 11.29 4.64
C HIS A 348 2.79 12.31 3.84
N GLY A 349 2.32 13.35 4.51
CA GLY A 349 1.57 14.46 3.93
C GLY A 349 0.26 14.81 4.63
N LEU A 350 -0.22 13.98 5.56
CA LEU A 350 -1.44 14.26 6.32
C LEU A 350 -1.22 15.35 7.38
N GLU A 351 0.00 15.54 7.85
CA GLU A 351 0.35 16.60 8.81
C GLU A 351 0.01 17.99 8.27
N GLN A 352 0.22 18.24 6.97
CA GLN A 352 -0.01 19.56 6.38
C GLN A 352 -1.45 20.05 6.51
N PRO A 353 -2.49 19.33 5.99
CA PRO A 353 -3.87 19.77 6.13
C PRO A 353 -4.36 19.78 7.59
N LEU A 354 -3.83 18.93 8.46
CA LEU A 354 -4.20 18.92 9.89
C LEU A 354 -3.59 20.09 10.65
N ALA A 355 -2.39 20.53 10.30
CA ALA A 355 -1.70 21.65 10.94
C ALA A 355 -2.28 23.02 10.56
N MET A 356 -3.06 23.13 9.49
CA MET A 356 -3.61 24.41 9.02
C MET A 356 -4.47 25.13 10.05
N ASN A 357 -5.09 24.41 10.99
CA ASN A 357 -5.93 25.01 12.02
C ASN A 357 -5.52 24.50 13.42
N VAL A 358 -4.56 25.21 14.01
CA VAL A 358 -4.02 24.91 15.34
C VAL A 358 -5.10 24.84 16.43
N LYS A 359 -6.08 25.76 16.41
CA LYS A 359 -7.17 25.78 17.40
C LYS A 359 -8.03 24.52 17.30
N LEU A 360 -8.34 24.11 16.07
CA LEU A 360 -9.09 22.87 15.84
C LEU A 360 -8.30 21.65 16.30
N ALA A 361 -7.02 21.58 15.94
CA ALA A 361 -6.15 20.47 16.31
C ALA A 361 -6.07 20.29 17.83
N ILE A 362 -5.68 21.34 18.54
CA ILE A 362 -5.59 21.33 20.02
C ILE A 362 -6.96 21.04 20.64
N GLY A 363 -8.03 21.72 20.20
CA GLY A 363 -9.37 21.53 20.73
C GLY A 363 -9.90 20.11 20.54
N SER A 364 -9.63 19.48 19.39
CA SER A 364 -10.03 18.11 19.10
C SER A 364 -9.34 17.10 20.03
N VAL A 365 -8.02 17.20 20.18
CA VAL A 365 -7.28 16.30 21.09
C VAL A 365 -7.60 16.61 22.56
N ARG A 366 -7.74 17.89 22.92
CA ARG A 366 -8.12 18.30 24.29
C ARG A 366 -9.49 17.75 24.69
N SER A 367 -10.44 17.68 23.76
CA SER A 367 -11.77 17.12 24.03
C SER A 367 -11.76 15.62 24.41
N LEU A 368 -10.72 14.91 23.99
CA LEU A 368 -10.50 13.48 24.33
C LEU A 368 -9.78 13.32 25.68
N PHE A 369 -9.09 14.38 26.13
CA PHE A 369 -8.31 14.35 27.37
C PHE A 369 -9.23 14.36 28.58
N ARG A 370 -9.04 13.39 29.50
CA ARG A 370 -9.70 13.32 30.80
C ARG A 370 -8.67 13.19 31.89
N ALA A 371 -8.89 13.86 33.00
CA ALA A 371 -8.04 13.73 34.19
C ALA A 371 -7.96 12.25 34.62
N GLY A 372 -6.75 11.74 34.79
CA GLY A 372 -6.50 10.34 35.15
C GLY A 372 -6.32 9.35 34.01
N ASP A 373 -6.58 9.74 32.77
CA ASP A 373 -6.33 8.89 31.58
C ASP A 373 -4.90 9.08 31.06
N THR A 374 -3.98 8.27 31.57
CA THR A 374 -2.55 8.35 31.22
C THR A 374 -2.26 7.95 29.77
N LEU A 375 -3.02 7.00 29.20
CA LEU A 375 -2.84 6.56 27.80
C LEU A 375 -3.25 7.64 26.81
N LEU A 376 -4.42 8.24 26.99
CA LEU A 376 -4.87 9.35 26.15
C LEU A 376 -3.99 10.59 26.30
N ARG A 377 -3.43 10.80 27.47
CA ARG A 377 -2.47 11.89 27.72
C ARG A 377 -1.20 11.71 26.88
N PHE A 378 -0.65 10.50 26.88
CA PHE A 378 0.56 10.18 26.14
C PHE A 378 0.31 10.14 24.61
N ASP A 379 -0.68 9.35 24.16
CA ASP A 379 -0.98 9.17 22.74
C ASP A 379 -1.53 10.44 22.08
N GLY A 380 -2.32 11.24 22.81
CA GLY A 380 -2.80 12.54 22.31
C GLY A 380 -1.67 13.55 22.11
N GLY A 381 -0.74 13.61 23.07
CA GLY A 381 0.48 14.42 22.96
C GLY A 381 1.35 13.96 21.78
N ARG A 382 1.51 12.66 21.61
CA ARG A 382 2.24 12.07 20.50
C ARG A 382 1.59 12.37 19.14
N LEU A 383 0.26 12.28 19.03
CA LEU A 383 -0.46 12.65 17.81
C LEU A 383 -0.22 14.12 17.44
N LEU A 384 -0.29 15.04 18.42
CA LEU A 384 -0.01 16.45 18.16
C LEU A 384 1.47 16.69 17.78
N SER A 385 2.42 16.00 18.40
CA SER A 385 3.84 16.11 18.01
C SER A 385 4.12 15.55 16.64
N THR A 386 3.36 14.54 16.18
CA THR A 386 3.45 14.02 14.81
C THR A 386 2.92 15.03 13.78
N VAL A 387 1.88 15.80 14.14
CA VAL A 387 1.32 16.85 13.26
C VAL A 387 2.14 18.15 13.30
N PHE A 388 2.73 18.48 14.45
CA PHE A 388 3.51 19.71 14.67
C PHE A 388 4.97 19.39 15.09
N PRO A 389 5.74 18.66 14.31
CA PRO A 389 7.07 18.20 14.73
C PRO A 389 8.06 19.36 15.02
N ALA A 390 7.92 20.49 14.33
CA ALA A 390 8.78 21.66 14.51
C ALA A 390 8.30 22.64 15.60
N PHE A 391 7.23 22.32 16.33
CA PHE A 391 6.65 23.17 17.36
C PHE A 391 6.44 24.64 16.91
N PRO A 392 5.65 24.91 15.87
CA PRO A 392 5.53 26.22 15.25
C PRO A 392 4.95 27.26 16.21
N GLU A 393 5.29 28.56 15.97
CA GLU A 393 4.91 29.66 16.84
C GLU A 393 3.40 29.73 17.16
N PRO A 394 2.44 29.58 16.21
CA PRO A 394 1.01 29.59 16.53
C PRO A 394 0.59 28.45 17.49
N PHE A 395 1.28 27.30 17.42
CA PHE A 395 1.06 26.16 18.31
C PHE A 395 1.62 26.47 19.71
N ALA A 396 2.86 26.99 19.78
CA ALA A 396 3.50 27.43 21.02
C ALA A 396 2.66 28.49 21.74
N GLN A 397 2.18 29.51 21.03
CA GLN A 397 1.36 30.60 21.59
C GLN A 397 0.06 30.05 22.21
N LYS A 398 -0.65 29.16 21.47
CA LYS A 398 -1.89 28.58 21.99
C LYS A 398 -1.67 27.74 23.25
N LEU A 399 -0.59 26.95 23.28
CA LEU A 399 -0.22 26.17 24.46
C LEU A 399 0.24 27.04 25.63
N SER A 400 0.95 28.16 25.36
CA SER A 400 1.33 29.15 26.38
C SER A 400 0.10 29.80 27.01
N ASP A 401 -0.89 30.18 26.21
CA ASP A 401 -2.15 30.73 26.72
C ASP A 401 -2.89 29.73 27.60
N MET A 402 -2.92 28.45 27.23
CA MET A 402 -3.53 27.38 28.03
C MET A 402 -2.73 27.11 29.33
N ALA A 403 -1.42 27.16 29.25
CA ALA A 403 -0.53 27.01 30.40
C ALA A 403 -0.72 28.15 31.40
N ALA A 404 -0.82 29.39 30.94
CA ALA A 404 -0.94 30.57 31.79
C ALA A 404 -2.35 30.74 32.39
N ASN A 405 -3.40 30.57 31.57
CA ASN A 405 -4.76 31.01 31.86
C ASN A 405 -5.81 29.89 31.86
N GLY A 406 -5.45 28.68 31.44
CA GLY A 406 -6.36 27.54 31.37
C GLY A 406 -6.72 26.91 32.73
N SER A 407 -7.50 25.85 32.75
CA SER A 407 -7.80 25.05 33.93
C SER A 407 -6.58 24.19 34.36
N ASP A 408 -6.67 23.55 35.54
CA ASP A 408 -5.65 22.56 35.94
C ASP A 408 -5.56 21.36 35.01
N GLU A 409 -6.67 20.96 34.38
CA GLU A 409 -6.67 19.95 33.31
C GLU A 409 -5.93 20.44 32.06
N ASP A 410 -6.02 21.73 31.73
CA ASP A 410 -5.27 22.30 30.61
C ASP A 410 -3.77 22.28 30.88
N VAL A 411 -3.35 22.58 32.12
CA VAL A 411 -1.96 22.44 32.56
C VAL A 411 -1.48 20.98 32.37
N GLY A 412 -2.27 20.02 32.85
CA GLY A 412 -1.96 18.59 32.69
C GLY A 412 -1.87 18.17 31.21
N PHE A 413 -2.76 18.68 30.38
CA PHE A 413 -2.76 18.42 28.92
C PHE A 413 -1.51 19.01 28.25
N VAL A 414 -1.16 20.27 28.54
CA VAL A 414 0.03 20.94 28.00
C VAL A 414 1.30 20.18 28.40
N LEU A 415 1.42 19.76 29.65
CA LEU A 415 2.54 18.94 30.13
C LEU A 415 2.64 17.61 29.36
N GLY A 416 1.51 16.95 29.11
CA GLY A 416 1.47 15.72 28.33
C GLY A 416 1.96 15.91 26.87
N ILE A 417 1.68 17.05 26.26
CA ILE A 417 2.20 17.39 24.93
C ILE A 417 3.71 17.60 24.98
N LEU A 418 4.21 18.42 25.94
CA LEU A 418 5.63 18.76 26.03
C LEU A 418 6.53 17.54 26.25
N GLN A 419 6.04 16.47 26.87
CA GLN A 419 6.79 15.22 27.06
C GLN A 419 7.16 14.52 25.73
N ASN A 420 6.49 14.85 24.62
CA ASN A 420 6.77 14.31 23.29
C ASN A 420 7.79 15.14 22.50
N TYR A 421 8.29 16.23 23.09
CA TYR A 421 9.35 17.06 22.52
C TYR A 421 10.63 16.94 23.35
N LYS A 422 11.76 17.31 22.76
CA LYS A 422 13.09 17.12 23.36
C LYS A 422 13.57 18.34 24.17
N GLY A 423 12.64 19.19 24.62
CA GLY A 423 12.98 20.42 25.33
C GLY A 423 13.71 21.43 24.44
N GLU A 424 13.35 21.49 23.16
CA GLU A 424 13.87 22.44 22.19
C GLU A 424 13.49 23.88 22.58
N ALA A 425 14.30 24.83 22.16
CA ALA A 425 14.08 26.27 22.45
C ALA A 425 12.66 26.76 22.09
N ALA A 426 12.04 26.18 21.04
CA ALA A 426 10.68 26.48 20.62
C ALA A 426 9.62 26.16 21.72
N THR A 427 9.88 25.23 22.64
CA THR A 427 9.00 24.88 23.75
C THR A 427 9.12 25.81 24.96
N HIS A 428 10.20 26.58 25.04
CA HIS A 428 10.53 27.40 26.20
C HIS A 428 9.46 28.43 26.60
N PRO A 429 8.77 29.13 25.67
CA PRO A 429 7.69 30.04 26.04
C PRO A 429 6.59 29.34 26.86
N VAL A 430 6.24 28.10 26.49
CA VAL A 430 5.21 27.31 27.18
C VAL A 430 5.71 26.86 28.55
N LEU A 431 6.95 26.40 28.62
CA LEU A 431 7.58 25.96 29.88
C LEU A 431 7.72 27.12 30.87
N LYS A 432 8.11 28.32 30.42
CA LYS A 432 8.13 29.55 31.23
C LYS A 432 6.75 29.90 31.78
N ALA A 433 5.71 29.81 30.97
CA ALA A 433 4.34 30.05 31.41
C ALA A 433 3.91 29.06 32.49
N LEU A 434 4.27 27.77 32.40
CA LEU A 434 4.03 26.76 33.40
C LEU A 434 4.78 27.06 34.72
N VAL A 435 6.08 27.37 34.64
CA VAL A 435 6.92 27.71 35.80
C VAL A 435 6.36 28.94 36.50
N ASN A 436 5.91 29.94 35.76
CA ASN A 436 5.34 31.15 36.37
C ASN A 436 4.00 30.92 37.06
N ARG A 437 3.21 29.97 36.61
CA ARG A 437 1.88 29.64 37.15
C ARG A 437 1.92 28.70 38.34
N LEU A 438 2.74 27.64 38.27
CA LEU A 438 2.77 26.59 39.28
C LEU A 438 3.47 27.07 40.56
N SER A 439 3.00 26.69 41.78
CA SER A 439 3.69 26.97 43.04
C SER A 439 5.00 26.22 43.17
N GLU A 440 5.91 26.65 44.04
CA GLU A 440 7.25 25.99 44.23
C GLU A 440 7.14 24.54 44.62
N ASP A 441 6.13 24.21 45.39
CA ASP A 441 5.87 22.85 45.90
C ASP A 441 4.94 22.05 44.96
N ASP A 442 4.58 22.58 43.78
CA ASP A 442 3.68 21.88 42.88
C ASP A 442 4.41 20.68 42.22
N PRO A 443 3.92 19.45 42.44
CA PRO A 443 4.58 18.25 41.89
C PRO A 443 4.69 18.23 40.37
N ARG A 444 3.89 19.04 39.67
CA ARG A 444 3.92 19.16 38.19
C ARG A 444 5.19 19.87 37.70
N LEU A 445 5.90 20.62 38.56
CA LEU A 445 7.23 21.16 38.23
C LEU A 445 8.26 20.07 37.88
N ALA A 446 8.12 18.88 38.49
CA ALA A 446 8.95 17.75 38.11
C ALA A 446 8.74 17.33 36.62
N GLN A 447 7.53 17.49 36.08
CA GLN A 447 7.26 17.19 34.68
C GLN A 447 7.83 18.26 33.74
N VAL A 448 7.86 19.52 34.17
CA VAL A 448 8.58 20.60 33.47
C VAL A 448 10.07 20.26 33.39
N ASP A 449 10.63 19.83 34.51
CA ASP A 449 12.01 19.42 34.62
C ASP A 449 12.36 18.26 33.67
N ILE A 450 11.53 17.21 33.66
CA ILE A 450 11.66 16.06 32.74
C ILE A 450 11.61 16.51 31.27
N SER A 451 10.67 17.40 30.92
CA SER A 451 10.55 17.92 29.56
C SER A 451 11.80 18.67 29.11
N LEU A 452 12.40 19.46 30.02
CA LEU A 452 13.67 20.16 29.75
C LEU A 452 14.86 19.21 29.66
N GLN A 453 14.86 18.12 30.43
CA GLN A 453 15.96 17.16 30.46
C GLN A 453 15.99 16.20 29.27
N ASN A 454 14.88 16.02 28.58
CA ASN A 454 14.83 15.12 27.42
C ASN A 454 15.86 15.54 26.35
N THR A 455 16.87 14.70 26.14
CA THR A 455 17.96 14.97 25.19
C THR A 455 17.75 14.26 23.85
N GLY A 456 16.77 13.36 23.77
CA GLY A 456 16.65 12.44 22.63
C GLY A 456 17.79 11.40 22.61
N VAL A 457 18.15 10.96 21.41
CA VAL A 457 19.26 10.00 21.22
C VAL A 457 20.58 10.75 21.26
N VAL A 458 21.45 10.36 22.21
CA VAL A 458 22.81 10.88 22.33
C VAL A 458 23.81 9.79 21.92
N GLY A 459 24.89 10.16 21.25
CA GLY A 459 25.92 9.24 20.77
C GLY A 459 27.29 9.53 21.40
N GLY A 460 28.11 8.49 21.52
CA GLY A 460 29.45 8.61 22.07
C GLY A 460 29.52 8.55 23.60
N GLU A 461 30.73 8.34 24.12
CA GLU A 461 30.98 8.16 25.57
C GLU A 461 30.66 9.42 26.38
N PHE A 462 30.87 10.61 25.81
CA PHE A 462 30.61 11.90 26.42
C PHE A 462 29.29 12.55 25.93
N GLY A 463 28.46 11.84 25.16
CA GLY A 463 27.27 12.41 24.55
C GLY A 463 26.30 13.06 25.54
N PHE A 464 26.07 12.45 26.72
CA PHE A 464 25.25 13.05 27.79
C PHE A 464 25.87 14.31 28.37
N VAL A 465 27.20 14.34 28.52
CA VAL A 465 27.92 15.51 29.03
C VAL A 465 27.75 16.71 28.08
N GLU A 466 27.90 16.48 26.79
CA GLU A 466 27.71 17.50 25.77
C GLU A 466 26.26 17.98 25.70
N ALA A 467 25.30 17.06 25.66
CA ALA A 467 23.88 17.40 25.64
C ALA A 467 23.47 18.24 26.90
N PHE A 468 23.95 17.90 28.07
CA PHE A 468 23.66 18.70 29.28
C PHE A 468 24.36 20.06 29.28
N ARG A 469 25.56 20.19 28.70
CA ARG A 469 26.24 21.48 28.50
C ARG A 469 25.47 22.40 27.55
N GLU A 470 24.97 21.84 26.45
CA GLU A 470 24.11 22.57 25.51
C GLU A 470 22.83 23.07 26.19
N LYS A 471 22.14 22.19 26.94
CA LYS A 471 20.95 22.58 27.72
C LYS A 471 21.25 23.65 28.75
N LYS A 472 22.38 23.57 29.44
CA LYS A 472 22.82 24.62 30.37
C LYS A 472 23.01 25.96 29.66
N ALA A 473 23.65 25.97 28.49
CA ALA A 473 23.87 27.20 27.71
C ALA A 473 22.53 27.84 27.29
N VAL A 474 21.58 27.02 26.83
CA VAL A 474 20.24 27.51 26.48
C VAL A 474 19.48 28.07 27.69
N MET A 475 19.53 27.38 28.85
CA MET A 475 18.89 27.80 30.08
C MET A 475 19.50 29.07 30.69
N ALA A 476 20.73 29.41 30.37
CA ALA A 476 21.36 30.66 30.84
C ALA A 476 20.56 31.90 30.44
N SER A 477 19.88 31.86 29.29
CA SER A 477 18.99 32.96 28.84
C SER A 477 17.77 33.18 29.74
N TRP A 478 17.40 32.20 30.56
CA TRP A 478 16.27 32.34 31.50
C TRP A 478 16.65 33.10 32.78
N LEU A 479 17.94 33.26 33.06
CA LEU A 479 18.43 34.07 34.20
C LEU A 479 18.11 35.56 34.04
N ASP A 480 17.93 36.01 32.80
CA ASP A 480 17.57 37.40 32.46
C ASP A 480 16.07 37.60 32.26
N ASP A 481 15.24 36.56 32.50
CA ASP A 481 13.79 36.64 32.34
C ASP A 481 13.16 37.69 33.29
N PRO A 482 12.19 38.50 32.83
CA PRO A 482 11.57 39.51 33.69
C PRO A 482 10.83 38.93 34.91
N MET A 483 10.42 37.64 34.85
CA MET A 483 9.68 37.00 35.92
C MET A 483 10.61 36.39 36.97
N PRO A 484 10.55 36.81 38.23
CA PRO A 484 11.45 36.33 39.30
C PRO A 484 11.40 34.81 39.47
N ARG A 485 10.23 34.22 39.32
CA ARG A 485 10.01 32.78 39.42
C ARG A 485 10.76 31.98 38.38
N VAL A 486 10.73 32.45 37.14
CA VAL A 486 11.46 31.85 36.02
C VAL A 486 12.96 31.91 36.24
N LYS A 487 13.47 33.05 36.74
CA LYS A 487 14.89 33.19 37.15
C LYS A 487 15.28 32.20 38.26
N GLY A 488 14.48 32.11 39.30
CA GLY A 488 14.74 31.20 40.43
C GLY A 488 14.78 29.73 39.98
N PHE A 489 13.80 29.31 39.16
CA PHE A 489 13.75 27.98 38.59
C PHE A 489 14.99 27.71 37.72
N ALA A 490 15.38 28.65 36.85
CA ALA A 490 16.54 28.50 35.97
C ALA A 490 17.84 28.37 36.76
N ALA A 491 18.04 29.16 37.80
CA ALA A 491 19.23 29.08 38.64
C ALA A 491 19.34 27.71 39.35
N GLU A 492 18.22 27.19 39.87
CA GLU A 492 18.17 25.87 40.52
C GLU A 492 18.38 24.73 39.46
N TYR A 493 17.76 24.86 38.29
CA TYR A 493 17.93 23.88 37.23
C TYR A 493 19.37 23.81 36.70
N ILE A 494 20.02 24.95 36.49
CA ILE A 494 21.43 25.05 36.09
C ILE A 494 22.34 24.39 37.13
N ARG A 495 22.08 24.66 38.43
CA ARG A 495 22.84 24.03 39.53
C ARG A 495 22.73 22.49 39.49
N ARG A 496 21.52 21.96 39.23
CA ARG A 496 21.31 20.51 39.09
C ARG A 496 21.98 19.94 37.81
N LEU A 497 21.98 20.69 36.71
CA LEU A 497 22.72 20.31 35.49
C LEU A 497 24.22 20.23 35.75
N ASP A 498 24.81 21.17 36.51
CA ASP A 498 26.24 21.14 36.87
C ASP A 498 26.61 19.88 37.67
N GLN A 499 25.76 19.47 38.60
CA GLN A 499 25.96 18.23 39.34
C GLN A 499 25.88 16.99 38.44
N ARG A 500 24.94 16.97 37.48
CA ARG A 500 24.81 15.88 36.52
C ARG A 500 25.97 15.82 35.55
N ILE A 501 26.39 16.96 34.99
CA ILE A 501 27.55 17.06 34.10
C ILE A 501 28.77 16.47 34.77
N ALA A 502 29.02 16.86 36.05
CA ALA A 502 30.16 16.35 36.81
C ALA A 502 30.06 14.84 37.11
N SER A 503 28.84 14.31 37.29
CA SER A 503 28.60 12.88 37.49
C SER A 503 28.82 12.09 36.21
N GLU A 504 28.20 12.51 35.08
CA GLU A 504 28.31 11.85 33.80
C GLU A 504 29.74 11.90 33.25
N GLN A 505 30.47 13.01 33.46
CA GLN A 505 31.85 13.13 33.06
C GLN A 505 32.74 12.10 33.76
N ARG A 506 32.56 11.93 35.12
CA ARG A 506 33.28 10.89 35.86
C ARG A 506 32.95 9.48 35.40
N SER A 507 31.67 9.21 35.12
CA SER A 507 31.22 7.91 34.60
C SER A 507 31.82 7.62 33.22
N ALA A 508 31.83 8.60 32.30
CA ALA A 508 32.39 8.48 30.98
C ALA A 508 33.93 8.25 31.02
N GLU A 509 34.63 8.98 31.89
CA GLU A 509 36.05 8.80 32.10
C GLU A 509 36.38 7.40 32.64
N GLN A 510 35.59 6.89 33.61
CA GLN A 510 35.75 5.53 34.13
C GLN A 510 35.50 4.46 33.07
N MET A 511 34.46 4.60 32.26
CA MET A 511 34.18 3.67 31.16
C MET A 511 35.28 3.69 30.10
N LYS A 512 35.82 4.87 29.77
CA LYS A 512 36.92 5.01 28.83
C LYS A 512 38.17 4.32 29.35
N GLU A 513 38.53 4.50 30.63
CA GLU A 513 39.65 3.80 31.25
C GLU A 513 39.47 2.28 31.28
N GLN A 514 38.25 1.82 31.61
CA GLN A 514 37.95 0.40 31.62
C GLN A 514 38.09 -0.21 30.23
N ARG A 515 37.51 0.38 29.21
CA ARG A 515 37.67 -0.08 27.80
C ARG A 515 39.13 -0.11 27.38
N LYS A 516 39.91 0.91 27.79
CA LYS A 516 41.33 0.91 27.48
C LYS A 516 42.05 -0.28 28.10
N ARG A 517 41.77 -0.61 29.36
CA ARG A 517 42.33 -1.79 30.05
C ARG A 517 41.88 -3.10 29.40
N ASP A 518 40.63 -3.21 29.02
CA ASP A 518 40.09 -4.39 28.33
C ASP A 518 40.82 -4.60 26.99
N PHE A 519 41.03 -3.52 26.19
CA PHE A 519 41.77 -3.57 24.95
C PHE A 519 43.27 -3.94 25.14
N GLU A 520 43.92 -3.39 26.17
CA GLU A 520 45.28 -3.73 26.52
C GLU A 520 45.44 -5.19 26.98
N SER A 521 44.40 -5.74 27.66
CA SER A 521 44.38 -7.15 28.09
C SER A 521 44.15 -8.11 26.94
N ASP A 522 43.28 -7.78 26.00
CA ASP A 522 42.98 -8.59 24.80
C ASP A 522 44.21 -8.63 23.85
N ASP A 523 44.88 -7.48 23.63
CA ASP A 523 46.10 -7.40 22.83
C ASP A 523 47.25 -8.22 23.45
N MET A 524 47.31 -8.30 24.78
CA MET A 524 48.27 -9.13 25.50
C MET A 524 47.95 -10.63 25.40
N ILE A 525 46.70 -11.01 25.41
CA ILE A 525 46.23 -12.40 25.23
C ILE A 525 46.52 -12.89 23.80
N ASP A 526 46.28 -12.05 22.80
CA ASP A 526 46.57 -12.39 21.39
C ASP A 526 48.09 -12.51 21.10
N ARG A 527 48.91 -11.67 21.74
CA ARG A 527 50.38 -11.81 21.68
C ARG A 527 50.92 -13.05 22.39
N LEU A 528 50.21 -13.60 23.34
CA LEU A 528 50.56 -14.85 24.03
C LEU A 528 50.07 -16.11 23.29
N ARG A 529 49.15 -15.95 22.34
CA ARG A 529 48.61 -17.04 21.50
C ARG A 529 49.29 -17.19 20.13
N GLY A 530 50.09 -16.22 19.70
CA GLY A 530 50.92 -16.26 18.49
C GLY A 530 52.35 -16.63 18.81
#